data_0c5e51508a37809c28d1703c428b31fa
#
_entry.id   0c5e51508a37809c28d1703c428b31fa
#
_cell.length_a   1.000
_cell.length_b   1.000
_cell.length_c   1.000
_cell.angle_alpha   90.00
_cell.angle_beta   90.00
_cell.angle_gamma   90.00
#
_symmetry.space_group_name_H-M   'P 1'
#
loop_
_entity.id
_entity.type
_entity.pdbx_description
1 polymer ?
#
loop_
_entity_poly.entity_id
_entity_poly.type
_entity_poly.pdbx_seq_one_letter_code
_entity_poly.pdbx_strand_id
1 'polypeptide(L)'
;MSIRIQYAYLKQQCWLYRRNYPKDLQPTLGQAYKQSLKTGDARVAKARAAEVNAKYEEIVAKAKAGGTVDRPKPVVVEAPVFSPITIIGKVTVAELARQYLNRRSNELQHGGFKSVRFSVGLFTSVYGARAIGSVSREDALAFVRKLADLGRHVGKSYRTKGYGLDRLVAVSEGERISPQTQRRIVTQVGHFLDWAVYEGHTKENPFKTVRVEAKGKVKHYEAMTDEEVARLLVLDDSKIGGLLRLCLLSGLRAGEAVGLVRDDLVWKGNLGWFAWIRPNEVRSLKTDAAERIVPLHSALTPMLASLPPTGRLFPGLTVNVVTKQFGLLRAKAGINRKGVVFHWSRKWFVTECERAGVPEHWTASIVGHQSARSENRMTYGIYSAGISDEQKRSIVEKVGLP
;
A
#
# COMPACT_ATOMS: atom_id res chain seq x y z
N MET A 1 -34.03 -5.22 3.22
CA MET A 1 -33.67 -6.62 3.56
C MET A 1 -32.22 -6.88 3.21
N SER A 2 -31.40 -7.34 4.17
CA SER A 2 -30.00 -7.71 3.94
C SER A 2 -29.94 -9.03 3.17
N ILE A 3 -29.46 -9.02 1.94
CA ILE A 3 -29.29 -10.25 1.13
C ILE A 3 -28.14 -11.05 1.72
N ARG A 4 -28.42 -12.20 2.31
CA ARG A 4 -27.42 -13.13 2.83
C ARG A 4 -27.04 -14.14 1.74
N ILE A 5 -25.77 -14.18 1.35
CA ILE A 5 -25.23 -15.16 0.40
C ILE A 5 -24.33 -16.12 1.18
N GLN A 6 -24.57 -17.43 1.03
CA GLN A 6 -23.82 -18.46 1.75
C GLN A 6 -22.33 -18.39 1.41
N TYR A 7 -21.46 -18.42 2.42
CA TYR A 7 -20.00 -18.30 2.30
C TYR A 7 -19.49 -17.04 1.61
N ALA A 8 -20.35 -16.03 1.41
CA ALA A 8 -19.92 -14.77 0.83
C ALA A 8 -20.28 -13.58 1.72
N TYR A 9 -19.44 -12.57 1.71
CA TYR A 9 -19.63 -11.33 2.45
C TYR A 9 -19.19 -10.14 1.62
N LEU A 10 -19.87 -9.02 1.80
CA LEU A 10 -19.54 -7.77 1.12
C LEU A 10 -18.41 -7.06 1.85
N LYS A 11 -17.30 -6.84 1.16
CA LYS A 11 -16.17 -6.07 1.65
C LYS A 11 -15.80 -5.01 0.63
N GLN A 12 -15.85 -3.74 1.01
CA GLN A 12 -15.46 -2.61 0.15
C GLN A 12 -16.20 -2.58 -1.20
N GLN A 13 -17.51 -2.86 -1.19
CA GLN A 13 -18.37 -2.92 -2.37
C GLN A 13 -18.09 -4.08 -3.35
N CYS A 14 -17.26 -5.05 -2.96
CA CYS A 14 -17.07 -6.27 -3.70
C CYS A 14 -17.41 -7.47 -2.82
N TRP A 15 -18.19 -8.41 -3.38
CA TRP A 15 -18.49 -9.67 -2.71
C TRP A 15 -17.27 -10.60 -2.76
N LEU A 16 -16.92 -11.16 -1.60
CA LEU A 16 -15.83 -12.12 -1.42
C LEU A 16 -16.41 -13.43 -0.93
N TYR A 17 -16.02 -14.52 -1.57
CA TYR A 17 -16.30 -15.88 -1.11
C TYR A 17 -15.20 -16.33 -0.16
N ARG A 18 -15.60 -16.96 0.97
CA ARG A 18 -14.67 -17.58 1.92
C ARG A 18 -15.35 -18.79 2.56
N ARG A 19 -14.73 -19.96 2.39
CA ARG A 19 -15.15 -21.19 3.04
C ARG A 19 -13.92 -21.92 3.59
N ASN A 20 -13.93 -22.28 4.87
CA ASN A 20 -12.82 -23.02 5.48
C ASN A 20 -12.78 -24.45 4.95
N TYR A 21 -11.60 -24.98 4.72
CA TYR A 21 -11.42 -26.40 4.42
C TYR A 21 -11.64 -27.24 5.67
N PRO A 22 -12.05 -28.52 5.53
CA PRO A 22 -12.07 -29.49 6.61
C PRO A 22 -10.70 -29.53 7.33
N LYS A 23 -10.74 -29.75 8.65
CA LYS A 23 -9.50 -29.69 9.48
C LYS A 23 -8.42 -30.65 9.02
N ASP A 24 -8.80 -31.83 8.58
CA ASP A 24 -7.95 -32.90 8.03
C ASP A 24 -7.24 -32.51 6.73
N LEU A 25 -7.83 -31.62 5.94
CA LEU A 25 -7.29 -31.16 4.66
C LEU A 25 -6.55 -29.80 4.76
N GLN A 26 -6.62 -29.12 5.89
CA GLN A 26 -5.96 -27.82 6.07
C GLN A 26 -4.43 -27.85 5.97
N PRO A 27 -3.71 -28.91 6.39
CA PRO A 27 -2.27 -28.98 6.19
C PRO A 27 -1.86 -28.97 4.72
N THR A 28 -2.68 -29.52 3.84
CA THR A 28 -2.41 -29.62 2.39
C THR A 28 -2.96 -28.42 1.61
N LEU A 29 -4.20 -28.00 1.90
CA LEU A 29 -4.91 -26.99 1.12
C LEU A 29 -4.86 -25.57 1.73
N GLY A 30 -4.37 -25.44 2.96
CA GLY A 30 -4.43 -24.20 3.74
C GLY A 30 -5.76 -24.04 4.50
N GLN A 31 -5.92 -22.96 5.24
CA GLN A 31 -7.03 -22.77 6.16
C GLN A 31 -8.39 -22.62 5.46
N ALA A 32 -8.44 -21.91 4.34
CA ALA A 32 -9.70 -21.57 3.66
C ALA A 32 -9.52 -21.30 2.18
N TYR A 33 -10.51 -21.65 1.40
CA TYR A 33 -10.68 -21.19 0.02
C TYR A 33 -11.22 -19.77 0.03
N LYS A 34 -10.54 -18.86 -0.66
CA LYS A 34 -10.90 -17.44 -0.74
C LYS A 34 -10.86 -16.99 -2.20
N GLN A 35 -11.94 -16.40 -2.67
CA GLN A 35 -12.04 -15.90 -4.04
C GLN A 35 -12.88 -14.63 -4.10
N SER A 36 -12.44 -13.63 -4.87
CA SER A 36 -13.27 -12.46 -5.18
C SER A 36 -14.37 -12.88 -6.16
N LEU A 37 -15.62 -12.48 -5.88
CA LEU A 37 -16.74 -12.68 -6.78
C LEU A 37 -16.80 -11.58 -7.87
N LYS A 38 -15.87 -10.64 -7.85
CA LYS A 38 -15.68 -9.59 -8.87
C LYS A 38 -16.97 -8.80 -9.17
N THR A 39 -17.79 -8.56 -8.16
CA THR A 39 -19.04 -7.82 -8.28
C THR A 39 -19.47 -7.20 -6.95
N GLY A 40 -20.10 -6.03 -7.05
CA GLY A 40 -20.83 -5.41 -5.91
C GLY A 40 -22.32 -5.74 -5.91
N ASP A 41 -22.85 -6.25 -7.04
CA ASP A 41 -24.24 -6.63 -7.17
C ASP A 41 -24.51 -7.97 -6.49
N ALA A 42 -25.53 -8.01 -5.61
CA ALA A 42 -25.86 -9.19 -4.82
C ALA A 42 -26.46 -10.35 -5.64
N ARG A 43 -27.17 -10.05 -6.75
CA ARG A 43 -27.74 -11.09 -7.60
C ARG A 43 -26.66 -11.81 -8.38
N VAL A 44 -25.74 -11.05 -8.97
CA VAL A 44 -24.57 -11.57 -9.68
C VAL A 44 -23.65 -12.32 -8.70
N ALA A 45 -23.47 -11.77 -7.48
CA ALA A 45 -22.67 -12.41 -6.44
C ALA A 45 -23.24 -13.77 -6.03
N LYS A 46 -24.56 -13.91 -5.93
CA LYS A 46 -25.23 -15.18 -5.60
C LYS A 46 -24.95 -16.27 -6.65
N ALA A 47 -25.06 -15.94 -7.94
CA ALA A 47 -24.77 -16.88 -9.01
C ALA A 47 -23.29 -17.30 -9.00
N ARG A 48 -22.35 -16.34 -8.93
CA ARG A 48 -20.92 -16.61 -8.88
C ARG A 48 -20.47 -17.35 -7.61
N ALA A 49 -21.12 -17.10 -6.48
CA ALA A 49 -20.85 -17.85 -5.25
C ALA A 49 -21.20 -19.32 -5.40
N ALA A 50 -22.27 -19.66 -6.12
CA ALA A 50 -22.64 -21.05 -6.42
C ALA A 50 -21.57 -21.74 -7.29
N GLU A 51 -21.09 -21.09 -8.34
CA GLU A 51 -20.01 -21.61 -9.19
C GLU A 51 -18.71 -21.83 -8.41
N VAL A 52 -18.34 -20.86 -7.57
CA VAL A 52 -17.14 -20.95 -6.72
C VAL A 52 -17.28 -22.05 -5.67
N ASN A 53 -18.50 -22.25 -5.16
CA ASN A 53 -18.77 -23.34 -4.22
C ASN A 53 -18.67 -24.72 -4.88
N ALA A 54 -19.11 -24.88 -6.12
CA ALA A 54 -18.94 -26.14 -6.87
C ALA A 54 -17.44 -26.47 -7.04
N LYS A 55 -16.62 -25.49 -7.39
CA LYS A 55 -15.15 -25.66 -7.46
C LYS A 55 -14.52 -26.04 -6.12
N TYR A 56 -14.99 -25.45 -5.03
CA TYR A 56 -14.54 -25.80 -3.69
C TYR A 56 -14.83 -27.28 -3.38
N GLU A 57 -16.04 -27.77 -3.66
CA GLU A 57 -16.42 -29.18 -3.44
C GLU A 57 -15.58 -30.13 -4.29
N GLU A 58 -15.28 -29.77 -5.55
CA GLU A 58 -14.40 -30.55 -6.43
C GLU A 58 -12.98 -30.67 -5.85
N ILE A 59 -12.41 -29.56 -5.35
CA ILE A 59 -11.09 -29.53 -4.72
C ILE A 59 -11.07 -30.42 -3.49
N VAL A 60 -12.10 -30.34 -2.64
CA VAL A 60 -12.23 -31.15 -1.43
C VAL A 60 -12.36 -32.64 -1.78
N ALA A 61 -13.18 -32.98 -2.79
CA ALA A 61 -13.36 -34.36 -3.24
C ALA A 61 -12.03 -34.96 -3.79
N LYS A 62 -11.31 -34.22 -4.63
CA LYS A 62 -10.00 -34.64 -5.15
C LYS A 62 -8.97 -34.83 -4.02
N ALA A 63 -8.92 -33.91 -3.05
CA ALA A 63 -8.00 -34.02 -1.94
C ALA A 63 -8.31 -35.24 -1.03
N LYS A 64 -9.58 -35.56 -0.82
CA LYS A 64 -10.01 -36.76 -0.07
C LYS A 64 -9.67 -38.06 -0.81
N ALA A 65 -9.66 -38.04 -2.15
CA ALA A 65 -9.31 -39.20 -2.96
C ALA A 65 -7.80 -39.42 -3.09
N GLY A 66 -6.96 -38.66 -2.38
CA GLY A 66 -5.48 -38.82 -2.42
C GLY A 66 -4.83 -38.27 -3.69
N GLY A 67 -5.56 -37.53 -4.52
CA GLY A 67 -5.03 -36.88 -5.72
C GLY A 67 -4.16 -35.66 -5.37
N THR A 68 -3.08 -35.44 -6.14
CA THR A 68 -2.31 -34.20 -6.08
C THR A 68 -3.21 -33.04 -6.50
N VAL A 69 -3.51 -32.15 -5.58
CA VAL A 69 -4.25 -30.93 -5.86
C VAL A 69 -3.24 -29.80 -5.94
N ASP A 70 -2.98 -29.30 -7.15
CA ASP A 70 -2.27 -28.05 -7.33
C ASP A 70 -3.03 -26.95 -6.57
N ARG A 71 -2.32 -26.18 -5.77
CA ARG A 71 -2.89 -24.98 -5.16
C ARG A 71 -3.48 -24.13 -6.29
N PRO A 72 -4.79 -23.84 -6.27
CA PRO A 72 -5.37 -23.05 -7.34
C PRO A 72 -4.66 -21.68 -7.36
N LYS A 73 -3.84 -21.48 -8.39
CA LYS A 73 -3.42 -20.12 -8.75
C LYS A 73 -4.70 -19.32 -8.96
N PRO A 74 -4.76 -18.05 -8.54
CA PRO A 74 -5.94 -17.23 -8.83
C PRO A 74 -6.18 -17.29 -10.33
N VAL A 75 -7.23 -17.99 -10.74
CA VAL A 75 -7.63 -18.10 -12.14
C VAL A 75 -8.05 -16.70 -12.57
N VAL A 76 -7.24 -16.07 -13.39
CA VAL A 76 -7.69 -14.93 -14.18
C VAL A 76 -8.68 -15.49 -15.18
N VAL A 77 -9.96 -15.54 -14.82
CA VAL A 77 -11.02 -15.79 -15.79
C VAL A 77 -11.07 -14.55 -16.66
N GLU A 78 -10.61 -14.68 -17.89
CA GLU A 78 -10.89 -13.68 -18.93
C GLU A 78 -12.41 -13.50 -18.93
N ALA A 79 -12.84 -12.28 -18.65
CA ALA A 79 -14.25 -11.92 -18.77
C ALA A 79 -14.66 -12.18 -20.22
N PRO A 80 -15.85 -12.76 -20.48
CA PRO A 80 -16.33 -12.85 -21.84
C PRO A 80 -16.31 -11.45 -22.44
N VAL A 81 -15.67 -11.32 -23.60
CA VAL A 81 -15.63 -10.09 -24.38
C VAL A 81 -17.03 -9.88 -24.93
N PHE A 82 -17.91 -9.33 -24.10
CA PHE A 82 -19.08 -8.64 -24.63
C PHE A 82 -18.54 -7.32 -25.16
N SER A 83 -18.37 -7.22 -26.47
CA SER A 83 -18.26 -5.93 -27.14
C SER A 83 -19.63 -5.26 -26.96
N PRO A 84 -19.81 -4.30 -26.04
CA PRO A 84 -21.04 -3.55 -26.01
C PRO A 84 -21.06 -2.71 -27.28
N ILE A 85 -22.15 -2.73 -28.00
CA ILE A 85 -22.45 -1.70 -28.98
C ILE A 85 -22.52 -0.38 -28.20
N THR A 86 -21.39 0.29 -28.11
CA THR A 86 -21.25 1.49 -27.30
C THR A 86 -21.89 2.63 -28.05
N ILE A 87 -23.08 3.04 -27.63
CA ILE A 87 -23.65 4.31 -28.03
C ILE A 87 -22.80 5.39 -27.35
N ILE A 88 -21.79 5.89 -28.07
CA ILE A 88 -20.87 6.92 -27.58
C ILE A 88 -21.70 8.07 -26.97
N GLY A 89 -21.50 8.35 -25.69
CA GLY A 89 -22.02 9.55 -25.02
C GLY A 89 -23.27 9.38 -24.13
N LYS A 90 -23.86 8.19 -24.00
CA LYS A 90 -25.06 8.00 -23.13
C LYS A 90 -24.75 7.45 -21.72
N VAL A 91 -23.59 6.82 -21.52
CA VAL A 91 -23.24 6.25 -20.21
C VAL A 91 -22.84 7.36 -19.25
N THR A 92 -23.39 7.32 -18.04
CA THR A 92 -23.10 8.34 -17.02
C THR A 92 -21.71 8.17 -16.40
N VAL A 93 -21.16 9.30 -15.91
CA VAL A 93 -19.89 9.29 -15.16
C VAL A 93 -19.98 8.35 -13.94
N ALA A 94 -21.12 8.31 -13.22
CA ALA A 94 -21.29 7.44 -12.06
C ALA A 94 -21.28 5.96 -12.42
N GLU A 95 -21.83 5.61 -13.54
CA GLU A 95 -21.90 4.24 -14.03
C GLU A 95 -20.53 3.72 -14.45
N LEU A 96 -19.80 4.51 -15.23
CA LEU A 96 -18.43 4.20 -15.61
C LEU A 96 -17.46 4.22 -14.43
N ALA A 97 -17.61 5.15 -13.50
CA ALA A 97 -16.81 5.17 -12.28
C ALA A 97 -16.97 3.88 -11.46
N ARG A 98 -18.18 3.31 -11.39
CA ARG A 98 -18.43 2.01 -10.75
C ARG A 98 -17.66 0.88 -11.45
N GLN A 99 -17.72 0.82 -12.77
CA GLN A 99 -17.01 -0.19 -13.57
C GLN A 99 -15.50 -0.06 -13.39
N TYR A 100 -14.96 1.15 -13.54
CA TYR A 100 -13.56 1.43 -13.33
C TYR A 100 -13.08 1.06 -11.93
N LEU A 101 -13.80 1.46 -10.89
CA LEU A 101 -13.43 1.16 -9.50
C LEU A 101 -13.51 -0.35 -9.21
N ASN A 102 -14.45 -1.06 -9.81
CA ASN A 102 -14.52 -2.52 -9.70
C ASN A 102 -13.27 -3.18 -10.31
N ARG A 103 -12.84 -2.75 -11.50
CA ARG A 103 -11.59 -3.19 -12.12
C ARG A 103 -10.38 -2.87 -11.24
N ARG A 104 -10.24 -1.61 -10.79
CA ARG A 104 -9.09 -1.17 -9.97
C ARG A 104 -9.02 -1.83 -8.59
N SER A 105 -10.14 -2.31 -8.05
CA SER A 105 -10.15 -3.05 -6.78
C SER A 105 -9.44 -4.40 -6.86
N ASN A 106 -9.36 -4.99 -8.05
CA ASN A 106 -8.65 -6.25 -8.28
C ASN A 106 -7.17 -6.06 -8.62
N GLU A 107 -6.81 -4.89 -9.15
CA GLU A 107 -5.44 -4.59 -9.61
C GLU A 107 -4.59 -3.92 -8.53
N LEU A 108 -5.21 -3.13 -7.64
CA LEU A 108 -4.50 -2.30 -6.70
C LEU A 108 -4.51 -2.88 -5.29
N GLN A 109 -3.41 -2.69 -4.58
CA GLN A 109 -3.37 -2.91 -3.14
C GLN A 109 -4.32 -1.93 -2.42
N HIS A 110 -4.79 -2.33 -1.23
CA HIS A 110 -5.79 -1.59 -0.43
C HIS A 110 -5.54 -0.07 -0.33
N GLY A 111 -4.29 0.34 -0.07
CA GLY A 111 -3.95 1.77 0.08
C GLY A 111 -4.07 2.55 -1.23
N GLY A 112 -3.62 1.96 -2.33
CA GLY A 112 -3.75 2.52 -3.68
C GLY A 112 -5.21 2.64 -4.10
N PHE A 113 -5.97 1.56 -3.95
CA PHE A 113 -7.39 1.54 -4.26
C PHE A 113 -8.18 2.58 -3.46
N LYS A 114 -7.93 2.69 -2.14
CA LYS A 114 -8.57 3.70 -1.29
C LYS A 114 -8.34 5.12 -1.83
N SER A 115 -7.12 5.41 -2.31
CA SER A 115 -6.77 6.70 -2.89
C SER A 115 -7.52 6.96 -4.20
N VAL A 116 -7.53 5.99 -5.11
CA VAL A 116 -8.25 6.10 -6.41
C VAL A 116 -9.75 6.26 -6.17
N ARG A 117 -10.34 5.43 -5.29
CA ARG A 117 -11.75 5.53 -4.93
C ARG A 117 -12.14 6.89 -4.38
N PHE A 118 -11.29 7.47 -3.53
CA PHE A 118 -11.53 8.82 -3.01
C PHE A 118 -11.52 9.86 -4.13
N SER A 119 -10.52 9.84 -5.00
CA SER A 119 -10.37 10.83 -6.07
C SER A 119 -11.48 10.75 -7.13
N VAL A 120 -11.77 9.54 -7.60
CA VAL A 120 -12.87 9.29 -8.55
C VAL A 120 -14.22 9.59 -7.90
N GLY A 121 -14.38 9.27 -6.60
CA GLY A 121 -15.59 9.59 -5.84
C GLY A 121 -15.86 11.10 -5.72
N LEU A 122 -14.82 11.92 -5.52
CA LEU A 122 -14.97 13.39 -5.54
C LEU A 122 -15.46 13.89 -6.91
N PHE A 123 -14.87 13.37 -7.99
CA PHE A 123 -15.28 13.74 -9.35
C PHE A 123 -16.73 13.29 -9.64
N THR A 124 -17.05 12.04 -9.32
CA THR A 124 -18.39 11.48 -9.49
C THR A 124 -19.45 12.20 -8.67
N SER A 125 -19.10 12.74 -7.50
CA SER A 125 -20.04 13.49 -6.67
C SER A 125 -20.50 14.81 -7.31
N VAL A 126 -19.72 15.36 -8.24
CA VAL A 126 -20.05 16.60 -8.97
C VAL A 126 -20.68 16.29 -10.32
N TYR A 127 -20.13 15.34 -11.05
CA TYR A 127 -20.49 15.09 -12.45
C TYR A 127 -21.20 13.74 -12.67
N GLY A 128 -21.52 13.00 -11.62
CA GLY A 128 -21.99 11.61 -11.69
C GLY A 128 -23.23 11.38 -12.55
N ALA A 129 -24.18 12.32 -12.54
CA ALA A 129 -25.41 12.23 -13.31
C ALA A 129 -25.23 12.58 -14.81
N ARG A 130 -24.11 13.18 -15.18
CA ARG A 130 -23.85 13.60 -16.56
C ARG A 130 -23.35 12.45 -17.42
N ALA A 131 -23.66 12.50 -18.71
CA ALA A 131 -23.03 11.61 -19.69
C ALA A 131 -21.52 11.87 -19.75
N ILE A 132 -20.70 10.81 -19.80
CA ILE A 132 -19.23 10.94 -19.78
C ILE A 132 -18.71 11.80 -20.94
N GLY A 133 -19.30 11.68 -22.12
CA GLY A 133 -18.92 12.45 -23.31
C GLY A 133 -19.31 13.92 -23.28
N SER A 134 -20.09 14.35 -22.28
CA SER A 134 -20.45 15.77 -22.07
C SER A 134 -19.52 16.51 -21.12
N VAL A 135 -18.56 15.81 -20.52
CA VAL A 135 -17.59 16.44 -19.60
C VAL A 135 -16.55 17.19 -20.43
N SER A 136 -16.50 18.49 -20.23
CA SER A 136 -15.64 19.40 -21.00
C SER A 136 -14.34 19.75 -20.26
N ARG A 137 -13.45 20.45 -20.96
CA ARG A 137 -12.23 21.02 -20.35
C ARG A 137 -12.57 22.08 -19.28
N GLU A 138 -13.61 22.83 -19.48
CA GLU A 138 -14.11 23.84 -18.51
C GLU A 138 -14.57 23.17 -17.23
N ASP A 139 -15.22 22.00 -17.31
CA ASP A 139 -15.58 21.18 -16.14
C ASP A 139 -14.34 20.70 -15.40
N ALA A 140 -13.32 20.23 -16.13
CA ALA A 140 -12.08 19.80 -15.52
C ALA A 140 -11.36 20.95 -14.79
N LEU A 141 -11.33 22.16 -15.37
CA LEU A 141 -10.78 23.35 -14.71
C LEU A 141 -11.63 23.77 -13.50
N ALA A 142 -12.96 23.70 -13.59
CA ALA A 142 -13.86 23.99 -12.48
C ALA A 142 -13.65 23.01 -11.31
N PHE A 143 -13.46 21.72 -11.63
CA PHE A 143 -13.12 20.69 -10.63
C PHE A 143 -11.81 21.01 -9.92
N VAL A 144 -10.76 21.40 -10.66
CA VAL A 144 -9.44 21.75 -10.07
C VAL A 144 -9.57 22.97 -9.16
N ARG A 145 -10.33 24.00 -9.56
CA ARG A 145 -10.61 25.17 -8.70
C ARG A 145 -11.30 24.76 -7.39
N LYS A 146 -12.35 23.93 -7.46
CA LYS A 146 -13.01 23.40 -6.25
C LYS A 146 -12.06 22.59 -5.35
N LEU A 147 -11.13 21.82 -5.92
CA LEU A 147 -10.14 21.09 -5.13
C LEU A 147 -9.20 22.02 -4.35
N ALA A 148 -8.93 23.22 -4.83
CA ALA A 148 -8.08 24.18 -4.13
C ALA A 148 -8.70 24.61 -2.78
N ASP A 149 -10.03 24.62 -2.70
CA ASP A 149 -10.78 25.00 -1.51
C ASP A 149 -11.01 23.83 -0.54
N LEU A 150 -10.62 22.61 -0.90
CA LEU A 150 -10.80 21.43 -0.07
C LEU A 150 -9.86 21.42 1.14
N GLY A 151 -10.42 21.28 2.33
CA GLY A 151 -9.66 21.23 3.58
C GLY A 151 -8.82 19.97 3.72
N ARG A 152 -7.68 20.07 4.41
CA ARG A 152 -6.68 19.01 4.55
C ARG A 152 -7.19 17.72 5.22
N HIS A 153 -8.14 17.84 6.14
CA HIS A 153 -8.60 16.74 6.99
C HIS A 153 -10.01 16.25 6.69
N VAL A 154 -10.75 16.93 5.81
CA VAL A 154 -12.12 16.54 5.45
C VAL A 154 -12.15 15.25 4.62
N GLY A 155 -13.28 14.54 4.70
CA GLY A 155 -13.47 13.26 4.01
C GLY A 155 -12.74 12.06 4.66
N LYS A 156 -11.95 12.30 5.71
CA LYS A 156 -11.20 11.24 6.43
C LYS A 156 -11.86 10.80 7.74
N SER A 157 -12.59 11.71 8.39
CA SER A 157 -13.30 11.43 9.64
C SER A 157 -14.63 10.71 9.38
N TYR A 158 -15.16 10.03 10.39
CA TYR A 158 -16.49 9.41 10.31
C TYR A 158 -17.60 10.44 10.06
N ARG A 159 -17.42 11.69 10.51
CA ARG A 159 -18.39 12.79 10.36
C ARG A 159 -18.55 13.27 8.90
N THR A 160 -17.47 13.18 8.11
CA THR A 160 -17.44 13.67 6.73
C THR A 160 -17.30 12.55 5.70
N LYS A 161 -17.28 11.30 6.16
CA LYS A 161 -17.20 10.14 5.28
C LYS A 161 -18.45 10.03 4.41
N GLY A 162 -18.26 9.93 3.09
CA GLY A 162 -19.37 9.84 2.12
C GLY A 162 -19.90 11.17 1.62
N TYR A 163 -19.41 12.31 2.12
CA TYR A 163 -19.76 13.61 1.56
C TYR A 163 -19.17 13.79 0.16
N GLY A 164 -19.94 14.39 -0.74
CA GLY A 164 -19.47 14.86 -2.04
C GLY A 164 -18.57 16.08 -1.93
N LEU A 165 -17.91 16.44 -3.03
CA LEU A 165 -16.91 17.51 -3.06
C LEU A 165 -17.48 18.85 -2.57
N ASP A 166 -18.64 19.26 -3.05
CA ASP A 166 -19.24 20.55 -2.69
C ASP A 166 -19.51 20.64 -1.17
N ARG A 167 -20.06 19.58 -0.58
CA ARG A 167 -20.29 19.52 0.85
C ARG A 167 -18.98 19.45 1.65
N LEU A 168 -17.97 18.77 1.14
CA LEU A 168 -16.65 18.73 1.77
C LEU A 168 -16.00 20.11 1.75
N VAL A 169 -16.12 20.85 0.66
CA VAL A 169 -15.63 22.23 0.56
C VAL A 169 -16.38 23.15 1.53
N ALA A 170 -17.70 23.03 1.61
CA ALA A 170 -18.53 23.85 2.50
C ALA A 170 -18.18 23.65 4.00
N VAL A 171 -17.76 22.44 4.40
CA VAL A 171 -17.35 22.16 5.79
C VAL A 171 -15.82 22.23 5.99
N SER A 172 -15.10 22.75 5.01
CA SER A 172 -13.65 22.86 5.06
C SER A 172 -13.21 24.07 5.86
N GLU A 173 -12.45 23.84 6.92
CA GLU A 173 -11.84 24.87 7.74
C GLU A 173 -10.32 24.74 7.74
N GLY A 174 -9.61 25.81 8.04
CA GLY A 174 -8.15 25.82 8.24
C GLY A 174 -7.35 25.53 6.97
N GLU A 175 -6.31 24.72 7.10
CA GLU A 175 -5.37 24.41 6.00
C GLU A 175 -6.05 23.64 4.86
N ARG A 176 -5.79 24.09 3.62
CA ARG A 176 -6.23 23.41 2.39
C ARG A 176 -5.33 22.22 2.05
N ILE A 177 -5.83 21.32 1.20
CA ILE A 177 -4.98 20.22 0.69
C ILE A 177 -3.79 20.78 -0.08
N SER A 178 -2.64 20.12 0.06
CA SER A 178 -1.43 20.55 -0.63
C SER A 178 -1.56 20.41 -2.16
N PRO A 179 -0.86 21.25 -2.96
CA PRO A 179 -0.80 21.10 -4.41
C PRO A 179 -0.41 19.70 -4.88
N GLN A 180 0.45 19.02 -4.14
CA GLN A 180 0.81 17.64 -4.42
C GLN A 180 -0.39 16.68 -4.27
N THR A 181 -1.25 16.91 -3.26
CA THR A 181 -2.49 16.13 -3.08
C THR A 181 -3.48 16.44 -4.19
N GLN A 182 -3.63 17.71 -4.58
CA GLN A 182 -4.47 18.10 -5.71
C GLN A 182 -4.00 17.43 -7.01
N ARG A 183 -2.70 17.49 -7.34
CA ARG A 183 -2.13 16.81 -8.50
C ARG A 183 -2.44 15.31 -8.50
N ARG A 184 -2.27 14.65 -7.36
CA ARG A 184 -2.57 13.23 -7.24
C ARG A 184 -4.05 12.94 -7.54
N ILE A 185 -4.98 13.76 -7.04
CA ILE A 185 -6.42 13.60 -7.31
C ILE A 185 -6.69 13.79 -8.80
N VAL A 186 -6.17 14.87 -9.38
CA VAL A 186 -6.32 15.17 -10.81
C VAL A 186 -5.75 14.07 -11.69
N THR A 187 -4.56 13.56 -11.38
CA THR A 187 -3.95 12.43 -12.10
C THR A 187 -4.80 11.18 -12.03
N GLN A 188 -5.37 10.86 -10.85
CA GLN A 188 -6.20 9.66 -10.70
C GLN A 188 -7.55 9.78 -11.43
N VAL A 189 -8.13 10.97 -11.48
CA VAL A 189 -9.31 11.25 -12.31
C VAL A 189 -8.95 11.19 -13.80
N GLY A 190 -7.79 11.75 -14.17
CA GLY A 190 -7.26 11.64 -15.53
C GLY A 190 -7.13 10.20 -15.99
N HIS A 191 -6.55 9.31 -15.17
CA HIS A 191 -6.45 7.87 -15.50
C HIS A 191 -7.83 7.19 -15.64
N PHE A 192 -8.84 7.61 -14.87
CA PHE A 192 -10.21 7.13 -15.06
C PHE A 192 -10.76 7.53 -16.42
N LEU A 193 -10.53 8.78 -16.85
CA LEU A 193 -10.99 9.27 -18.15
C LEU A 193 -10.16 8.72 -19.31
N ASP A 194 -8.85 8.49 -19.14
CA ASP A 194 -8.05 7.77 -20.14
C ASP A 194 -8.57 6.35 -20.35
N TRP A 195 -8.97 5.67 -19.27
CA TRP A 195 -9.62 4.37 -19.37
C TRP A 195 -10.98 4.48 -20.09
N ALA A 196 -11.79 5.51 -19.82
CA ALA A 196 -13.05 5.72 -20.52
C ALA A 196 -12.86 5.98 -22.03
N VAL A 197 -11.76 6.67 -22.43
CA VAL A 197 -11.37 6.82 -23.83
C VAL A 197 -10.96 5.47 -24.43
N TYR A 198 -10.12 4.70 -23.72
CA TYR A 198 -9.67 3.39 -24.17
C TYR A 198 -10.84 2.40 -24.42
N GLU A 199 -11.84 2.40 -23.51
CA GLU A 199 -13.05 1.58 -23.65
C GLU A 199 -14.06 2.16 -24.67
N GLY A 200 -13.76 3.29 -25.33
CA GLY A 200 -14.61 3.89 -26.38
C GLY A 200 -15.83 4.66 -25.85
N HIS A 201 -15.90 4.97 -24.55
CA HIS A 201 -17.03 5.70 -23.96
C HIS A 201 -16.99 7.20 -24.18
N THR A 202 -15.82 7.77 -24.47
CA THR A 202 -15.63 9.18 -24.83
C THR A 202 -14.47 9.30 -25.81
N LYS A 203 -14.47 10.38 -26.61
CA LYS A 203 -13.44 10.61 -27.65
C LYS A 203 -12.11 11.09 -27.08
N GLU A 204 -12.14 11.87 -26.01
CA GLU A 204 -10.95 12.49 -25.43
C GLU A 204 -11.05 12.62 -23.91
N ASN A 205 -9.88 12.78 -23.30
CA ASN A 205 -9.77 13.04 -21.87
C ASN A 205 -9.65 14.54 -21.62
N PRO A 206 -10.66 15.21 -21.04
CA PRO A 206 -10.64 16.66 -20.79
C PRO A 206 -9.60 17.08 -19.75
N PHE A 207 -9.03 16.15 -18.95
CA PHE A 207 -7.96 16.42 -17.99
C PHE A 207 -6.56 16.37 -18.61
N LYS A 208 -6.39 15.95 -19.85
CA LYS A 208 -5.06 15.74 -20.46
C LYS A 208 -4.19 17.00 -20.48
N THR A 209 -4.80 18.17 -20.65
CA THR A 209 -4.12 19.48 -20.70
C THR A 209 -4.27 20.28 -19.42
N VAL A 210 -5.01 19.78 -18.42
CA VAL A 210 -5.26 20.49 -17.17
C VAL A 210 -4.10 20.25 -16.21
N ARG A 211 -3.49 21.35 -15.76
CA ARG A 211 -2.41 21.33 -14.78
C ARG A 211 -2.84 21.97 -13.47
N VAL A 212 -2.42 21.38 -12.38
CA VAL A 212 -2.50 22.01 -11.07
C VAL A 212 -1.30 22.93 -10.95
N GLU A 213 -1.54 24.23 -10.92
CA GLU A 213 -0.48 25.21 -10.65
C GLU A 213 0.02 25.01 -9.22
N ALA A 214 1.22 24.48 -9.10
CA ALA A 214 1.84 24.29 -7.80
C ALA A 214 2.89 25.35 -7.57
N LYS A 215 2.50 26.45 -6.98
CA LYS A 215 3.44 27.33 -6.30
C LYS A 215 3.63 26.79 -4.88
N GLY A 216 4.71 26.07 -4.65
CA GLY A 216 5.07 25.59 -3.32
C GLY A 216 6.47 24.97 -3.37
N LYS A 217 7.40 25.54 -2.60
CA LYS A 217 8.69 24.88 -2.34
C LYS A 217 8.40 23.51 -1.74
N VAL A 218 9.02 22.47 -2.28
CA VAL A 218 9.02 21.15 -1.63
C VAL A 218 9.61 21.38 -0.23
N LYS A 219 8.82 21.16 0.80
CA LYS A 219 9.35 21.23 2.17
C LYS A 219 10.24 20.01 2.36
N HIS A 220 11.55 20.23 2.30
CA HIS A 220 12.51 19.24 2.75
C HIS A 220 12.46 19.22 4.28
N TYR A 221 11.95 18.13 4.81
CA TYR A 221 12.01 17.91 6.25
C TYR A 221 13.36 17.28 6.58
N GLU A 222 14.07 17.86 7.54
CA GLU A 222 15.34 17.35 8.04
C GLU A 222 15.16 15.98 8.72
N ALA A 223 16.18 15.12 8.72
CA ALA A 223 16.19 13.88 9.48
C ALA A 223 16.02 14.15 11.00
N MET A 224 15.76 13.15 11.79
CA MET A 224 15.90 13.27 13.24
C MET A 224 17.37 13.59 13.56
N THR A 225 17.58 14.42 14.58
CA THR A 225 18.92 14.63 15.11
C THR A 225 19.31 13.47 16.04
N ASP A 226 20.60 13.33 16.32
CA ASP A 226 21.09 12.28 17.20
C ASP A 226 20.54 12.48 18.63
N GLU A 227 20.39 13.73 19.10
CA GLU A 227 19.76 14.03 20.37
C GLU A 227 18.28 13.69 20.42
N GLU A 228 17.56 13.85 19.29
CA GLU A 228 16.16 13.41 19.19
C GLU A 228 16.07 11.88 19.25
N VAL A 229 16.98 11.18 18.57
CA VAL A 229 17.07 9.71 18.61
C VAL A 229 17.42 9.23 20.00
N ALA A 230 18.44 9.80 20.65
CA ALA A 230 18.82 9.46 22.02
C ALA A 230 17.65 9.61 23.01
N ARG A 231 16.91 10.73 22.95
CA ARG A 231 15.73 10.94 23.78
C ARG A 231 14.61 9.92 23.55
N LEU A 232 14.41 9.49 22.30
CA LEU A 232 13.44 8.44 21.97
C LEU A 232 13.87 7.09 22.54
N LEU A 233 15.18 6.78 22.51
CA LEU A 233 15.73 5.50 22.96
C LEU A 233 15.78 5.39 24.49
N VAL A 234 15.97 6.48 25.21
CA VAL A 234 15.89 6.50 26.70
C VAL A 234 14.50 6.13 27.20
N LEU A 235 13.45 6.38 26.41
CA LEU A 235 12.06 6.07 26.75
C LEU A 235 11.61 4.70 26.23
N ASP A 236 12.51 3.73 26.16
CA ASP A 236 12.37 2.45 25.46
C ASP A 236 11.38 1.43 26.10
N ASP A 237 10.71 1.80 27.19
CA ASP A 237 9.59 1.05 27.77
C ASP A 237 8.32 1.05 26.89
N SER A 238 8.41 1.68 25.73
CA SER A 238 7.30 1.79 24.79
C SER A 238 7.06 0.49 24.04
N LYS A 239 5.78 0.22 23.71
CA LYS A 239 5.36 -0.95 22.89
C LYS A 239 6.06 -1.06 21.53
N ILE A 240 6.75 0.00 21.08
CA ILE A 240 7.41 0.08 19.76
C ILE A 240 8.92 0.26 19.86
N GLY A 241 9.51 0.25 21.05
CA GLY A 241 10.96 0.51 21.24
C GLY A 241 11.84 -0.46 20.45
N GLY A 242 11.61 -1.76 20.59
CA GLY A 242 12.34 -2.76 19.81
C GLY A 242 12.16 -2.60 18.30
N LEU A 243 10.95 -2.27 17.83
CA LEU A 243 10.69 -1.99 16.41
C LEU A 243 11.42 -0.71 15.95
N LEU A 244 11.47 0.31 16.80
CA LEU A 244 12.15 1.56 16.49
C LEU A 244 13.67 1.33 16.35
N ARG A 245 14.30 0.61 17.31
CA ARG A 245 15.72 0.21 17.25
C ARG A 245 16.02 -0.58 15.98
N LEU A 246 15.17 -1.56 15.66
CA LEU A 246 15.29 -2.32 14.41
C LEU A 246 15.29 -1.41 13.19
N CYS A 247 14.35 -0.47 13.09
CA CYS A 247 14.27 0.43 11.94
C CYS A 247 15.40 1.47 11.88
N LEU A 248 15.89 1.93 13.02
CA LEU A 248 17.05 2.84 13.09
C LEU A 248 18.33 2.15 12.62
N LEU A 249 18.53 0.88 12.96
CA LEU A 249 19.76 0.13 12.67
C LEU A 249 19.70 -0.69 11.37
N SER A 250 18.59 -0.72 10.64
CA SER A 250 18.44 -1.48 9.40
C SER A 250 17.83 -0.69 8.24
N GLY A 251 17.32 0.50 8.51
CA GLY A 251 16.63 1.32 7.52
C GLY A 251 15.33 0.72 6.97
N LEU A 252 14.73 -0.28 7.62
CA LEU A 252 13.48 -0.90 7.20
C LEU A 252 12.30 0.08 7.23
N ARG A 253 11.35 -0.09 6.30
CA ARG A 253 10.07 0.63 6.38
C ARG A 253 9.22 0.06 7.52
N ALA A 254 8.40 0.89 8.16
CA ALA A 254 7.48 0.43 9.21
C ALA A 254 6.65 -0.80 8.80
N GLY A 255 6.14 -0.83 7.58
CA GLY A 255 5.36 -1.96 7.06
C GLY A 255 6.19 -3.22 6.83
N GLU A 256 7.45 -3.08 6.46
CA GLU A 256 8.40 -4.19 6.32
C GLU A 256 8.71 -4.77 7.71
N ALA A 257 9.08 -3.93 8.66
CA ALA A 257 9.44 -4.35 10.01
C ALA A 257 8.27 -4.99 10.78
N VAL A 258 7.09 -4.37 10.74
CA VAL A 258 5.87 -4.91 11.38
C VAL A 258 5.43 -6.25 10.77
N GLY A 259 5.71 -6.45 9.48
CA GLY A 259 5.35 -7.67 8.75
C GLY A 259 6.40 -8.77 8.83
N LEU A 260 7.49 -8.62 9.59
CA LEU A 260 8.47 -9.69 9.78
C LEU A 260 7.87 -10.86 10.56
N VAL A 261 8.14 -12.06 10.09
CA VAL A 261 7.89 -13.32 10.76
C VAL A 261 9.22 -14.01 11.09
N ARG A 262 9.21 -14.99 12.00
CA ARG A 262 10.44 -15.67 12.40
C ARG A 262 11.19 -16.29 11.23
N ASP A 263 10.47 -16.84 10.27
CA ASP A 263 11.03 -17.48 9.07
C ASP A 263 11.66 -16.49 8.08
N ASP A 264 11.50 -15.18 8.32
CA ASP A 264 12.21 -14.15 7.58
C ASP A 264 13.61 -13.87 8.15
N LEU A 265 13.93 -14.38 9.36
CA LEU A 265 15.24 -14.23 9.96
C LEU A 265 16.16 -15.37 9.53
N VAL A 266 17.27 -15.01 8.90
CA VAL A 266 18.26 -15.95 8.36
C VAL A 266 19.59 -15.74 9.08
N TRP A 267 20.13 -16.80 9.67
CA TRP A 267 21.48 -16.80 10.24
C TRP A 267 22.51 -17.14 9.16
N LYS A 268 23.51 -16.30 8.98
CA LYS A 268 24.58 -16.50 7.98
C LYS A 268 25.97 -16.62 8.62
N GLY A 269 26.13 -17.55 9.55
CA GLY A 269 27.41 -17.86 10.19
C GLY A 269 28.08 -16.62 10.82
N ASN A 270 29.31 -16.34 10.43
CA ASN A 270 30.10 -15.20 10.92
C ASN A 270 29.49 -13.83 10.56
N LEU A 271 28.58 -13.78 9.60
CA LEU A 271 27.87 -12.55 9.24
C LEU A 271 26.65 -12.25 10.13
N GLY A 272 26.23 -13.19 10.99
CA GLY A 272 25.14 -13.01 11.94
C GLY A 272 23.75 -13.01 11.28
N TRP A 273 22.81 -12.29 11.91
CA TRP A 273 21.41 -12.27 11.48
C TRP A 273 21.16 -11.36 10.30
N PHE A 274 20.29 -11.82 9.40
CA PHE A 274 19.73 -11.09 8.27
C PHE A 274 18.21 -11.18 8.30
N ALA A 275 17.54 -10.15 7.80
CA ALA A 275 16.10 -10.14 7.54
C ALA A 275 15.84 -10.29 6.05
N TRP A 276 15.11 -11.31 5.64
CA TRP A 276 14.63 -11.47 4.28
C TRP A 276 13.31 -10.73 4.08
N ILE A 277 13.35 -9.63 3.37
CA ILE A 277 12.19 -8.83 3.04
C ILE A 277 11.55 -9.40 1.78
N ARG A 278 10.53 -10.23 1.96
CA ARG A 278 9.78 -10.95 0.91
C ARG A 278 8.28 -10.89 1.16
N PRO A 279 7.43 -11.22 0.18
CA PRO A 279 6.02 -11.47 0.46
C PRO A 279 5.87 -12.64 1.44
N ASN A 280 4.99 -12.50 2.42
CA ASN A 280 4.65 -13.56 3.37
C ASN A 280 3.16 -13.50 3.72
N GLU A 281 2.68 -14.34 4.65
CA GLU A 281 1.27 -14.40 5.05
C GLU A 281 0.72 -13.06 5.62
N VAL A 282 1.60 -12.22 6.13
CA VAL A 282 1.27 -10.97 6.82
C VAL A 282 1.55 -9.74 5.96
N ARG A 283 2.54 -9.84 5.09
CA ARG A 283 3.10 -8.73 4.31
C ARG A 283 3.03 -9.00 2.81
N SER A 284 2.48 -8.06 2.06
CA SER A 284 2.67 -7.94 0.62
C SER A 284 3.74 -6.89 0.33
N LEU A 285 4.57 -7.10 -0.68
CA LEU A 285 5.49 -6.09 -1.16
C LEU A 285 4.81 -5.16 -2.17
N LYS A 286 5.25 -3.91 -2.21
CA LYS A 286 4.70 -2.91 -3.14
C LYS A 286 5.19 -3.13 -4.57
N THR A 287 6.38 -3.67 -4.73
CA THR A 287 7.04 -3.98 -6.02
C THR A 287 7.93 -5.20 -5.82
N ASP A 288 8.17 -5.98 -6.86
CA ASP A 288 9.08 -7.13 -6.83
C ASP A 288 10.51 -6.71 -6.48
N ALA A 289 10.93 -5.51 -6.92
CA ALA A 289 12.24 -4.94 -6.57
C ALA A 289 12.41 -4.59 -5.07
N ALA A 290 11.34 -4.69 -4.26
CA ALA A 290 11.43 -4.51 -2.83
C ALA A 290 11.90 -5.79 -2.10
N GLU A 291 11.90 -6.95 -2.78
CA GLU A 291 12.46 -8.19 -2.23
C GLU A 291 13.98 -8.07 -2.11
N ARG A 292 14.48 -8.31 -0.91
CA ARG A 292 15.90 -8.19 -0.58
C ARG A 292 16.24 -8.82 0.76
N ILE A 293 17.53 -9.09 0.96
CA ILE A 293 18.08 -9.53 2.24
C ILE A 293 18.84 -8.33 2.86
N VAL A 294 18.50 -8.00 4.11
CA VAL A 294 19.05 -6.89 4.88
C VAL A 294 19.77 -7.43 6.11
N PRO A 295 21.08 -7.16 6.31
CA PRO A 295 21.76 -7.52 7.53
C PRO A 295 21.20 -6.77 8.72
N LEU A 296 21.10 -7.43 9.86
CA LEU A 296 20.64 -6.86 11.10
C LEU A 296 21.85 -6.55 11.98
N HIS A 297 22.01 -5.28 12.36
CA HIS A 297 23.14 -4.80 13.17
C HIS A 297 23.36 -5.69 14.40
N SER A 298 24.63 -5.93 14.78
CA SER A 298 25.01 -6.82 15.90
C SER A 298 24.39 -6.41 17.23
N ALA A 299 24.23 -5.12 17.45
CA ALA A 299 23.54 -4.57 18.65
C ALA A 299 22.07 -5.02 18.80
N LEU A 300 21.44 -5.53 17.73
CA LEU A 300 20.08 -6.08 17.79
C LEU A 300 20.03 -7.52 18.28
N THR A 301 21.15 -8.23 18.36
CA THR A 301 21.20 -9.66 18.71
C THR A 301 20.47 -9.99 20.02
N PRO A 302 20.66 -9.26 21.14
CA PRO A 302 19.94 -9.54 22.39
C PRO A 302 18.42 -9.38 22.22
N MET A 303 17.98 -8.33 21.50
CA MET A 303 16.57 -8.12 21.23
C MET A 303 15.99 -9.24 20.35
N LEU A 304 16.72 -9.67 19.31
CA LEU A 304 16.26 -10.76 18.42
C LEU A 304 16.08 -12.08 19.15
N ALA A 305 16.90 -12.34 20.18
CA ALA A 305 16.79 -13.54 21.03
C ALA A 305 15.51 -13.51 21.90
N SER A 306 15.03 -12.32 22.29
CA SER A 306 13.82 -12.15 23.09
C SER A 306 12.52 -12.13 22.27
N LEU A 307 12.59 -12.10 20.94
CA LEU A 307 11.42 -12.10 20.07
C LEU A 307 10.76 -13.48 20.00
N PRO A 308 9.46 -13.56 19.64
CA PRO A 308 8.74 -14.82 19.50
C PRO A 308 9.49 -15.84 18.64
N PRO A 309 9.57 -17.12 19.09
CA PRO A 309 10.29 -18.16 18.36
C PRO A 309 9.59 -18.61 17.07
N THR A 310 8.31 -18.24 16.90
CA THR A 310 7.49 -18.57 15.72
C THR A 310 6.54 -17.44 15.37
N GLY A 311 6.10 -17.39 14.13
CA GLY A 311 5.12 -16.42 13.66
C GLY A 311 5.65 -14.98 13.62
N ARG A 312 4.80 -14.00 13.92
CA ARG A 312 5.15 -12.58 13.81
C ARG A 312 6.13 -12.15 14.88
N LEU A 313 7.19 -11.45 14.50
CA LEU A 313 8.17 -10.91 15.43
C LEU A 313 7.60 -9.82 16.34
N PHE A 314 6.66 -9.03 15.83
CA PHE A 314 5.99 -7.95 16.57
C PHE A 314 4.48 -8.17 16.58
N PRO A 315 3.97 -9.14 17.37
CA PRO A 315 2.53 -9.42 17.44
C PRO A 315 1.76 -8.22 17.98
N GLY A 316 0.57 -7.99 17.44
CA GLY A 316 -0.28 -6.86 17.84
C GLY A 316 0.10 -5.51 17.24
N LEU A 317 1.28 -5.37 16.61
CA LEU A 317 1.64 -4.14 15.91
C LEU A 317 1.11 -4.12 14.48
N THR A 318 0.56 -2.98 14.11
CA THR A 318 0.24 -2.60 12.72
C THR A 318 0.86 -1.24 12.43
N VAL A 319 1.02 -0.88 11.17
CA VAL A 319 1.58 0.45 10.80
C VAL A 319 0.80 1.60 11.45
N ASN A 320 -0.52 1.47 11.59
CA ASN A 320 -1.36 2.47 12.26
C ASN A 320 -1.07 2.55 13.76
N VAL A 321 -0.90 1.41 14.44
CA VAL A 321 -0.53 1.35 15.85
C VAL A 321 0.84 1.98 16.06
N VAL A 322 1.83 1.62 15.23
CA VAL A 322 3.19 2.19 15.27
C VAL A 322 3.15 3.70 15.09
N THR A 323 2.41 4.21 14.10
CA THR A 323 2.30 5.65 13.86
C THR A 323 1.70 6.38 15.07
N LYS A 324 0.64 5.81 15.69
CA LYS A 324 -0.01 6.38 16.89
C LYS A 324 0.94 6.36 18.09
N GLN A 325 1.56 5.21 18.37
CA GLN A 325 2.47 5.05 19.50
C GLN A 325 3.72 5.92 19.37
N PHE A 326 4.25 6.05 18.14
CA PHE A 326 5.36 6.97 17.89
C PHE A 326 4.98 8.43 18.14
N GLY A 327 3.76 8.83 17.81
CA GLY A 327 3.26 10.17 18.14
C GLY A 327 3.26 10.44 19.65
N LEU A 328 2.86 9.45 20.47
CA LEU A 328 2.88 9.53 21.93
C LEU A 328 4.32 9.54 22.46
N LEU A 329 5.18 8.64 21.99
CA LEU A 329 6.58 8.56 22.37
C LEU A 329 7.32 9.87 22.05
N ARG A 330 7.12 10.41 20.85
CA ARG A 330 7.67 11.69 20.43
C ARG A 330 7.27 12.84 21.36
N ALA A 331 5.98 12.91 21.71
CA ALA A 331 5.48 13.93 22.63
C ALA A 331 6.12 13.79 24.03
N LYS A 332 6.22 12.55 24.54
CA LYS A 332 6.88 12.24 25.84
C LYS A 332 8.38 12.62 25.79
N ALA A 333 9.05 12.45 24.65
CA ALA A 333 10.44 12.85 24.43
C ALA A 333 10.64 14.37 24.25
N GLY A 334 9.58 15.18 24.29
CA GLY A 334 9.66 16.62 24.10
C GLY A 334 10.03 17.05 22.68
N ILE A 335 9.78 16.19 21.68
CA ILE A 335 10.09 16.49 20.27
C ILE A 335 8.87 17.14 19.63
N ASN A 336 8.83 18.47 19.60
CA ASN A 336 7.71 19.27 19.11
C ASN A 336 7.87 19.72 17.65
N ARG A 337 9.00 19.46 17.02
CA ARG A 337 9.29 19.82 15.63
C ARG A 337 8.28 19.18 14.67
N LYS A 338 7.65 20.01 13.83
CA LYS A 338 6.67 19.54 12.84
C LYS A 338 7.32 18.57 11.84
N GLY A 339 6.59 17.51 11.52
CA GLY A 339 6.97 16.58 10.45
C GLY A 339 7.74 15.35 10.93
N VAL A 340 8.23 15.29 12.17
CA VAL A 340 8.89 14.09 12.73
C VAL A 340 7.86 12.97 12.86
N VAL A 341 8.01 11.94 12.02
CA VAL A 341 7.16 10.75 11.96
C VAL A 341 8.00 9.49 11.99
N PHE A 342 7.41 8.34 12.31
CA PHE A 342 8.15 7.07 12.44
C PHE A 342 9.04 6.75 11.23
N HIS A 343 8.61 7.07 10.01
CA HIS A 343 9.41 6.85 8.80
C HIS A 343 10.76 7.58 8.79
N TRP A 344 10.95 8.51 9.70
CA TRP A 344 12.23 9.21 9.85
C TRP A 344 13.32 8.38 10.52
N SER A 345 12.99 7.26 11.16
CA SER A 345 13.99 6.26 11.56
C SER A 345 14.80 5.79 10.35
N ARG A 346 14.12 5.53 9.22
CA ARG A 346 14.78 5.18 7.97
C ARG A 346 15.54 6.34 7.34
N LYS A 347 15.01 7.57 7.45
CA LYS A 347 15.72 8.76 6.94
C LYS A 347 16.99 9.01 7.75
N TRP A 348 16.93 8.82 9.06
CA TRP A 348 18.09 8.90 9.93
C TRP A 348 19.13 7.83 9.56
N PHE A 349 18.74 6.56 9.40
CA PHE A 349 19.65 5.50 8.94
C PHE A 349 20.36 5.87 7.64
N VAL A 350 19.64 6.38 6.65
CA VAL A 350 20.24 6.81 5.36
C VAL A 350 21.23 7.94 5.58
N THR A 351 20.91 8.90 6.45
CA THR A 351 21.81 10.01 6.79
C THR A 351 23.07 9.51 7.49
N GLU A 352 22.96 8.55 8.41
CA GLU A 352 24.12 7.95 9.07
C GLU A 352 25.00 7.16 8.10
N CYS A 353 24.42 6.44 7.15
CA CYS A 353 25.18 5.81 6.07
C CYS A 353 25.94 6.86 5.24
N GLU A 354 25.32 7.97 4.90
CA GLU A 354 25.96 9.07 4.17
C GLU A 354 27.12 9.69 4.97
N ARG A 355 26.90 9.98 6.26
CA ARG A 355 27.94 10.50 7.19
C ARG A 355 29.12 9.54 7.35
N ALA A 356 28.83 8.22 7.32
CA ALA A 356 29.84 7.17 7.36
C ALA A 356 30.56 6.94 6.02
N GLY A 357 30.32 7.78 5.00
CA GLY A 357 30.95 7.69 3.69
C GLY A 357 30.49 6.51 2.84
N VAL A 358 29.28 5.97 3.10
CA VAL A 358 28.73 4.85 2.31
C VAL A 358 28.20 5.38 0.97
N PRO A 359 28.59 4.80 -0.17
CA PRO A 359 28.09 5.19 -1.48
C PRO A 359 26.55 5.08 -1.56
N GLU A 360 25.90 6.06 -2.21
CA GLU A 360 24.43 6.13 -2.33
C GLU A 360 23.81 4.81 -2.82
N HIS A 361 24.36 4.22 -3.89
CA HIS A 361 23.83 3.00 -4.48
C HIS A 361 23.95 1.78 -3.55
N TRP A 362 24.92 1.76 -2.64
CA TRP A 362 25.06 0.73 -1.61
C TRP A 362 23.98 0.87 -0.54
N THR A 363 23.80 2.09 -0.01
CA THR A 363 22.69 2.40 0.90
C THR A 363 21.35 2.09 0.26
N ALA A 364 21.14 2.46 -1.02
CA ALA A 364 19.93 2.19 -1.76
C ALA A 364 19.61 0.70 -1.85
N SER A 365 20.63 -0.17 -2.01
CA SER A 365 20.45 -1.63 -2.07
C SER A 365 19.94 -2.20 -0.74
N ILE A 366 20.42 -1.69 0.40
CA ILE A 366 19.99 -2.09 1.74
C ILE A 366 18.55 -1.64 1.99
N VAL A 367 18.26 -0.35 1.74
CA VAL A 367 16.94 0.19 2.02
C VAL A 367 15.90 -0.17 0.94
N GLY A 368 16.25 -0.79 -0.18
CA GLY A 368 15.34 -1.15 -1.28
C GLY A 368 14.70 0.09 -1.89
N HIS A 369 15.51 1.09 -2.18
CA HIS A 369 15.18 2.12 -3.15
C HIS A 369 15.50 1.55 -4.53
N GLN A 370 14.59 1.71 -5.50
CA GLN A 370 15.04 1.79 -6.88
C GLN A 370 15.86 3.09 -6.93
N SER A 371 17.12 3.01 -6.56
CA SER A 371 17.98 4.10 -6.91
C SER A 371 17.85 4.24 -8.42
N ALA A 372 17.77 5.45 -8.89
CA ALA A 372 18.44 5.74 -10.11
C ALA A 372 19.86 5.17 -9.90
N ARG A 373 20.02 3.82 -10.13
CA ARG A 373 21.30 3.17 -10.13
C ARG A 373 22.05 3.87 -11.23
N SER A 374 22.67 4.97 -10.82
CA SER A 374 23.56 5.81 -11.57
C SER A 374 23.09 6.22 -12.98
N GLU A 375 23.63 7.28 -13.44
CA GLU A 375 23.65 7.69 -14.85
C GLU A 375 23.98 6.53 -15.82
N ASN A 376 24.60 5.45 -15.32
CA ASN A 376 24.92 4.25 -16.10
C ASN A 376 24.09 3.04 -15.68
N ARG A 377 22.80 3.03 -16.05
CA ARG A 377 21.86 1.92 -15.86
C ARG A 377 22.36 0.59 -16.46
N MET A 378 23.18 0.64 -17.50
CA MET A 378 23.64 -0.56 -18.18
C MET A 378 24.68 -1.29 -17.32
N THR A 379 25.70 -0.61 -16.82
CA THR A 379 26.77 -1.24 -16.04
C THR A 379 26.25 -1.78 -14.70
N TYR A 380 25.55 -0.97 -13.93
CA TYR A 380 25.11 -1.37 -12.57
C TYR A 380 23.71 -1.98 -12.49
N GLY A 381 22.88 -1.81 -13.53
CA GLY A 381 21.53 -2.35 -13.57
C GLY A 381 21.44 -3.74 -14.21
N ILE A 382 22.30 -4.04 -15.18
CA ILE A 382 22.30 -5.27 -15.96
C ILE A 382 23.46 -6.18 -15.62
N TYR A 383 24.68 -5.63 -15.54
CA TYR A 383 25.90 -6.43 -15.38
C TYR A 383 26.37 -6.62 -13.93
N SER A 384 25.92 -5.78 -12.97
CA SER A 384 26.30 -5.92 -11.58
C SER A 384 25.35 -6.85 -10.82
N ALA A 385 25.88 -7.88 -10.16
CA ALA A 385 25.17 -8.71 -9.22
C ALA A 385 24.79 -7.97 -7.91
N GLY A 386 25.20 -6.71 -7.75
CA GLY A 386 25.04 -5.93 -6.54
C GLY A 386 26.20 -6.11 -5.56
N ILE A 387 26.05 -5.57 -4.35
CA ILE A 387 27.06 -5.71 -3.29
C ILE A 387 26.88 -7.03 -2.52
N SER A 388 27.99 -7.59 -2.04
CA SER A 388 27.99 -8.85 -1.27
C SER A 388 27.32 -8.69 0.10
N ASP A 389 27.01 -9.81 0.77
CA ASP A 389 26.44 -9.79 2.11
C ASP A 389 27.43 -9.27 3.15
N GLU A 390 28.73 -9.52 2.98
CA GLU A 390 29.81 -8.95 3.79
C GLU A 390 29.85 -7.43 3.67
N GLN A 391 29.76 -6.92 2.45
CA GLN A 391 29.71 -5.47 2.19
C GLN A 391 28.47 -4.85 2.82
N LYS A 392 27.28 -5.47 2.66
CA LYS A 392 26.05 -4.99 3.31
C LYS A 392 26.20 -5.00 4.83
N ARG A 393 26.81 -6.05 5.39
CA ARG A 393 27.07 -6.18 6.83
C ARG A 393 27.95 -5.03 7.33
N SER A 394 29.08 -4.79 6.67
CA SER A 394 30.01 -3.73 7.04
C SER A 394 29.37 -2.33 7.00
N ILE A 395 28.38 -2.12 6.11
CA ILE A 395 27.64 -0.85 6.05
C ILE A 395 26.73 -0.69 7.27
N VAL A 396 25.96 -1.72 7.60
CA VAL A 396 25.00 -1.66 8.71
C VAL A 396 25.73 -1.48 10.03
N GLU A 397 26.90 -2.11 10.23
CA GLU A 397 27.71 -1.98 11.44
C GLU A 397 28.37 -0.58 11.61
N LYS A 398 28.40 0.24 10.56
CA LYS A 398 28.87 1.64 10.67
C LYS A 398 27.84 2.57 11.29
N VAL A 399 26.58 2.14 11.38
CA VAL A 399 25.49 2.96 11.91
C VAL A 399 25.40 2.72 13.41
N GLY A 400 25.94 3.65 14.22
CA GLY A 400 25.85 3.62 15.67
C GLY A 400 24.60 4.34 16.19
N LEU A 401 23.98 3.84 17.28
CA LEU A 401 22.98 4.61 18.01
C LEU A 401 23.66 5.64 18.89
N PRO A 402 23.10 6.86 19.03
CA PRO A 402 23.65 7.91 19.88
C PRO A 402 23.48 7.62 21.37
#